data_6a45f46f5507416c56c4c334561f7b61
#
_entry.id   6a45f46f5507416c56c4c334561f7b61
#
_cell.length_a   1.000
_cell.length_b   1.000
_cell.length_c   1.000
_cell.angle_alpha   90.00
_cell.angle_beta   90.00
_cell.angle_gamma   90.00
#
_symmetry.space_group_name_H-M   'P 1'
#
loop_
_entity.id
_entity.type
_entity.pdbx_description
1 polymer ?
#
loop_
_entity_poly.entity_id
_entity_poly.type
_entity_poly.pdbx_seq_one_letter_code
_entity_poly.pdbx_strand_id
1 'polypeptide(L)'
;MHYNVAVILGPLDSLEDALAPFDENLEVEAYIDRTRQDIIDDAKSMKARIEESPSDYEDDIRKKFTQAKTDDELYQCMVNEYCEYDDEGNLLSTYNPNSRWDWWELGGRWSNKLKLKNGESADRAPLKNVDFSDNDEIYYEVLNWWKENVEGEDTASALSYSEKYTAEELARIRCKFHTWDVLVDGKWYSSDDFPSENDWIKEFYSRFIKGRNPNDIINIVDCHI
;
A
#
# COMPACT_ATOMS: atom_id res chain seq x y z
N MET A 1 2.06 -8.49 6.16
CA MET A 1 1.59 -7.34 7.02
C MET A 1 0.07 -7.24 6.90
N HIS A 2 -0.68 -6.86 7.99
CA HIS A 2 -2.14 -6.67 7.88
C HIS A 2 -2.50 -5.21 7.65
N TYR A 3 -3.49 -4.95 6.82
CA TYR A 3 -4.03 -3.62 6.55
C TYR A 3 -5.52 -3.69 6.15
N ASN A 4 -6.26 -2.60 6.37
CA ASN A 4 -7.69 -2.58 6.07
C ASN A 4 -7.97 -1.95 4.70
N VAL A 5 -8.92 -2.55 4.00
CA VAL A 5 -9.36 -2.12 2.68
C VAL A 5 -10.86 -1.87 2.70
N ALA A 6 -11.29 -0.73 2.18
CA ALA A 6 -12.70 -0.52 1.86
C ALA A 6 -12.98 -1.02 0.43
N VAL A 7 -13.74 -2.10 0.29
CA VAL A 7 -14.18 -2.63 -1.00
C VAL A 7 -15.61 -2.15 -1.27
N ILE A 8 -15.77 -1.28 -2.28
CA ILE A 8 -17.07 -0.67 -2.61
C ILE A 8 -17.59 -1.26 -3.91
N LEU A 9 -18.72 -1.94 -3.84
CA LEU A 9 -19.30 -2.76 -4.90
C LEU A 9 -20.76 -2.41 -5.15
N GLY A 10 -21.24 -2.68 -6.34
CA GLY A 10 -22.67 -2.72 -6.60
C GLY A 10 -23.38 -3.77 -5.73
N PRO A 11 -24.69 -3.63 -5.49
CA PRO A 11 -25.41 -4.46 -4.52
C PRO A 11 -25.50 -5.95 -4.88
N LEU A 12 -25.17 -6.31 -6.12
CA LEU A 12 -25.20 -7.70 -6.64
C LEU A 12 -23.81 -8.25 -6.94
N ASP A 13 -22.75 -7.45 -6.76
CA ASP A 13 -21.40 -7.87 -7.08
C ASP A 13 -20.83 -8.74 -5.94
N SER A 14 -19.99 -9.70 -6.32
CA SER A 14 -19.30 -10.60 -5.38
C SER A 14 -18.04 -9.93 -4.85
N LEU A 15 -17.82 -10.04 -3.54
CA LEU A 15 -16.61 -9.56 -2.89
C LEU A 15 -15.40 -10.40 -3.33
N GLU A 16 -15.57 -11.71 -3.41
CA GLU A 16 -14.56 -12.66 -3.84
C GLU A 16 -14.10 -12.38 -5.28
N ASP A 17 -15.07 -12.18 -6.19
CA ASP A 17 -14.74 -11.89 -7.60
C ASP A 17 -14.03 -10.54 -7.76
N ALA A 18 -14.38 -9.55 -6.93
CA ALA A 18 -13.74 -8.24 -6.96
C ALA A 18 -12.29 -8.28 -6.44
N LEU A 19 -12.01 -9.11 -5.44
CA LEU A 19 -10.68 -9.26 -4.86
C LEU A 19 -9.77 -10.20 -5.67
N ALA A 20 -10.33 -11.21 -6.35
CA ALA A 20 -9.56 -12.23 -7.06
C ALA A 20 -8.46 -11.72 -8.01
N PRO A 21 -8.64 -10.61 -8.77
CA PRO A 21 -7.58 -10.08 -9.64
C PRO A 21 -6.33 -9.59 -8.91
N PHE A 22 -6.41 -9.43 -7.58
CA PHE A 22 -5.34 -8.89 -6.73
C PHE A 22 -4.70 -9.93 -5.81
N ASP A 23 -5.03 -11.23 -6.03
CA ASP A 23 -4.43 -12.36 -5.32
C ASP A 23 -2.96 -12.52 -5.72
N GLU A 24 -2.07 -12.60 -4.73
CA GLU A 24 -0.65 -12.86 -4.94
C GLU A 24 -0.39 -14.23 -5.58
N ASN A 25 -1.23 -15.21 -5.27
CA ASN A 25 -1.10 -16.58 -5.79
C ASN A 25 -1.72 -16.76 -7.18
N LEU A 26 -2.29 -15.71 -7.78
CA LEU A 26 -2.82 -15.75 -9.12
C LEU A 26 -1.65 -15.74 -10.13
N GLU A 27 -1.40 -16.88 -10.78
CA GLU A 27 -0.48 -16.94 -11.93
C GLU A 27 -1.11 -16.25 -13.15
N VAL A 28 -0.31 -15.38 -13.79
CA VAL A 28 -0.68 -14.70 -15.04
C VAL A 28 0.16 -15.24 -16.20
N GLU A 29 -0.23 -14.91 -17.44
CA GLU A 29 0.63 -15.19 -18.60
C GLU A 29 2.01 -14.54 -18.41
N ALA A 30 3.07 -15.27 -18.80
CA ALA A 30 4.43 -14.79 -18.65
C ALA A 30 4.62 -13.44 -19.36
N TYR A 31 5.17 -12.49 -18.65
CA TYR A 31 5.48 -11.16 -19.16
C TYR A 31 6.94 -10.77 -18.86
N ILE A 32 7.45 -9.77 -19.56
CA ILE A 32 8.78 -9.22 -19.27
C ILE A 32 8.67 -8.39 -17.99
N ASP A 33 9.23 -8.91 -16.91
CA ASP A 33 9.34 -8.21 -15.63
C ASP A 33 10.46 -7.16 -15.67
N ARG A 34 11.63 -7.54 -16.23
CA ARG A 34 12.78 -6.65 -16.40
C ARG A 34 13.43 -6.89 -17.74
N THR A 35 13.70 -5.83 -18.46
CA THR A 35 14.46 -5.97 -19.71
C THR A 35 15.93 -6.29 -19.42
N ARG A 36 16.60 -6.91 -20.38
CA ARG A 36 18.04 -7.15 -20.31
C ARG A 36 18.83 -5.87 -20.01
N GLN A 37 18.39 -4.72 -20.56
CA GLN A 37 19.02 -3.43 -20.31
C GLN A 37 18.84 -2.98 -18.84
N ASP A 38 17.66 -3.15 -18.26
CA ASP A 38 17.41 -2.83 -16.84
C ASP A 38 18.33 -3.65 -15.92
N ILE A 39 18.52 -4.94 -16.24
CA ILE A 39 19.43 -5.84 -15.50
C ILE A 39 20.88 -5.35 -15.59
N ILE A 40 21.33 -4.90 -16.76
CA ILE A 40 22.67 -4.35 -16.97
C ILE A 40 22.85 -3.05 -16.20
N ASP A 41 21.86 -2.17 -16.19
CA ASP A 41 21.94 -0.88 -15.51
C ASP A 41 21.96 -1.04 -14.00
N ASP A 42 21.21 -2.00 -13.46
CA ASP A 42 21.30 -2.40 -12.06
C ASP A 42 22.66 -3.02 -11.72
N ALA A 43 23.23 -3.84 -12.61
CA ALA A 43 24.56 -4.40 -12.44
C ALA A 43 25.64 -3.29 -12.39
N LYS A 44 25.53 -2.26 -13.23
CA LYS A 44 26.41 -1.08 -13.19
C LYS A 44 26.28 -0.33 -11.87
N SER A 45 25.04 -0.13 -11.41
CA SER A 45 24.75 0.53 -10.13
C SER A 45 25.30 -0.26 -8.94
N MET A 46 25.18 -1.60 -8.98
CA MET A 46 25.73 -2.49 -7.96
C MET A 46 27.25 -2.44 -7.95
N LYS A 47 27.89 -2.47 -9.12
CA LYS A 47 29.35 -2.35 -9.25
C LYS A 47 29.86 -1.05 -8.66
N ALA A 48 29.21 0.09 -8.95
CA ALA A 48 29.58 1.40 -8.39
C ALA A 48 29.50 1.40 -6.86
N ARG A 49 28.43 0.83 -6.26
CA ARG A 49 28.29 0.70 -4.80
C ARG A 49 29.37 -0.17 -4.18
N ILE A 50 29.75 -1.28 -4.84
CA ILE A 50 30.83 -2.15 -4.40
C ILE A 50 32.18 -1.42 -4.43
N GLU A 51 32.42 -0.57 -5.43
CA GLU A 51 33.66 0.23 -5.53
C GLU A 51 33.71 1.32 -4.43
N GLU A 52 32.56 1.90 -4.07
CA GLU A 52 32.46 2.92 -3.01
C GLU A 52 32.61 2.34 -1.61
N SER A 53 31.99 1.18 -1.32
CA SER A 53 31.99 0.54 -0.01
C SER A 53 32.30 -0.97 -0.12
N PRO A 54 33.52 -1.37 -0.46
CA PRO A 54 33.88 -2.78 -0.72
C PRO A 54 33.68 -3.71 0.49
N SER A 55 33.79 -3.17 1.72
CA SER A 55 33.65 -3.94 2.96
C SER A 55 32.23 -4.46 3.21
N ASP A 56 31.23 -3.84 2.57
CA ASP A 56 29.81 -4.16 2.78
C ASP A 56 29.36 -5.39 1.99
N TYR A 57 30.26 -5.97 1.16
CA TYR A 57 29.96 -7.08 0.27
C TYR A 57 30.91 -8.24 0.47
N GLU A 58 30.40 -9.47 0.27
CA GLU A 58 31.21 -10.68 0.31
C GLU A 58 32.29 -10.72 -0.78
N ASP A 59 33.40 -11.36 -0.49
CA ASP A 59 34.60 -11.41 -1.35
C ASP A 59 34.29 -11.93 -2.77
N ASP A 60 33.41 -12.94 -2.89
CA ASP A 60 33.07 -13.54 -4.18
C ASP A 60 32.20 -12.59 -5.02
N ILE A 61 31.27 -11.87 -4.39
CA ILE A 61 30.46 -10.86 -5.07
C ILE A 61 31.36 -9.73 -5.55
N ARG A 62 32.25 -9.21 -4.68
CA ARG A 62 33.21 -8.16 -5.05
C ARG A 62 34.07 -8.56 -6.25
N LYS A 63 34.63 -9.78 -6.24
CA LYS A 63 35.46 -10.30 -7.33
C LYS A 63 34.68 -10.37 -8.63
N LYS A 64 33.47 -10.94 -8.60
CA LYS A 64 32.59 -11.11 -9.75
C LYS A 64 32.33 -9.77 -10.46
N PHE A 65 31.90 -8.76 -9.71
CA PHE A 65 31.58 -7.45 -10.28
C PHE A 65 32.83 -6.64 -10.69
N THR A 66 33.94 -6.71 -9.91
CA THR A 66 35.18 -6.01 -10.24
C THR A 66 35.84 -6.54 -11.52
N GLN A 67 35.70 -7.84 -11.78
CA GLN A 67 36.25 -8.47 -12.98
C GLN A 67 35.42 -8.21 -14.24
N ALA A 68 34.13 -7.94 -14.12
CA ALA A 68 33.25 -7.64 -15.24
C ALA A 68 33.62 -6.32 -15.92
N LYS A 69 33.91 -6.35 -17.22
CA LYS A 69 34.35 -5.20 -18.02
C LYS A 69 33.40 -4.83 -19.14
N THR A 70 32.53 -5.74 -19.52
CA THR A 70 31.54 -5.56 -20.59
C THR A 70 30.12 -5.61 -20.01
N ASP A 71 29.15 -5.09 -20.76
CA ASP A 71 27.74 -5.17 -20.40
C ASP A 71 27.26 -6.63 -20.32
N ASP A 72 27.76 -7.51 -21.18
CA ASP A 72 27.45 -8.94 -21.13
C ASP A 72 28.00 -9.61 -19.86
N GLU A 73 29.21 -9.28 -19.46
CA GLU A 73 29.78 -9.81 -18.19
C GLU A 73 29.03 -9.26 -16.98
N LEU A 74 28.61 -8.00 -17.00
CA LEU A 74 27.77 -7.41 -15.95
C LEU A 74 26.39 -8.07 -15.89
N TYR A 75 25.76 -8.31 -17.03
CA TYR A 75 24.53 -9.07 -17.12
C TYR A 75 24.67 -10.45 -16.48
N GLN A 76 25.73 -11.20 -16.82
CA GLN A 76 26.02 -12.51 -16.22
C GLN A 76 26.28 -12.45 -14.70
N CYS A 77 26.65 -11.30 -14.16
CA CYS A 77 26.74 -11.11 -12.72
C CYS A 77 25.38 -11.12 -12.02
N MET A 78 24.30 -10.80 -12.72
CA MET A 78 22.93 -10.69 -12.17
C MET A 78 22.05 -11.88 -12.50
N VAL A 79 22.36 -12.63 -13.56
CA VAL A 79 21.55 -13.80 -13.97
C VAL A 79 21.52 -14.85 -12.88
N ASN A 80 20.31 -15.34 -12.60
CA ASN A 80 20.04 -16.41 -11.63
C ASN A 80 19.48 -17.63 -12.37
N GLU A 81 20.05 -18.81 -12.15
CA GLU A 81 19.62 -20.07 -12.76
C GLU A 81 18.21 -20.54 -12.37
N TYR A 82 17.63 -19.96 -11.32
CA TYR A 82 16.26 -20.24 -10.84
C TYR A 82 15.21 -19.33 -11.48
N CYS A 83 15.62 -18.39 -12.34
CA CYS A 83 14.74 -17.47 -13.04
C CYS A 83 14.63 -17.83 -14.52
N GLU A 84 13.49 -17.51 -15.11
CA GLU A 84 13.26 -17.70 -16.53
C GLU A 84 13.62 -16.44 -17.32
N TYR A 85 14.24 -16.61 -18.48
CA TYR A 85 14.64 -15.54 -19.39
C TYR A 85 14.22 -15.91 -20.81
N ASP A 86 13.83 -14.90 -21.59
CA ASP A 86 13.59 -15.08 -23.01
C ASP A 86 14.90 -15.13 -23.83
N ASP A 87 14.78 -15.37 -25.14
CA ASP A 87 15.92 -15.45 -26.07
C ASP A 87 16.73 -14.15 -26.15
N GLU A 88 16.15 -13.01 -25.76
CA GLU A 88 16.77 -11.68 -25.76
C GLU A 88 17.45 -11.37 -24.42
N GLY A 89 17.24 -12.23 -23.42
CA GLY A 89 17.79 -12.11 -22.07
C GLY A 89 16.95 -11.24 -21.15
N ASN A 90 15.67 -11.02 -21.44
CA ASN A 90 14.76 -10.36 -20.54
C ASN A 90 14.27 -11.34 -19.46
N LEU A 91 14.17 -10.89 -18.21
CA LEU A 91 13.61 -11.68 -17.12
C LEU A 91 12.10 -11.79 -17.29
N LEU A 92 11.61 -13.02 -17.26
CA LEU A 92 10.18 -13.33 -17.32
C LEU A 92 9.61 -13.56 -15.92
N SER A 93 8.34 -13.20 -15.73
CA SER A 93 7.58 -13.47 -14.52
C SER A 93 6.17 -13.93 -14.87
N THR A 94 5.62 -14.84 -14.06
CA THR A 94 4.19 -15.21 -14.03
C THR A 94 3.52 -14.72 -12.76
N TYR A 95 4.25 -13.98 -11.93
CA TYR A 95 3.73 -13.35 -10.71
C TYR A 95 2.69 -12.27 -11.06
N ASN A 96 1.60 -12.21 -10.31
CA ASN A 96 0.55 -11.21 -10.56
C ASN A 96 1.08 -9.79 -10.30
N PRO A 97 1.28 -8.93 -11.31
CA PRO A 97 1.77 -7.56 -11.12
C PRO A 97 0.77 -6.65 -10.39
N ASN A 98 -0.51 -7.10 -10.27
CA ASN A 98 -1.55 -6.42 -9.52
C ASN A 98 -1.72 -6.97 -8.10
N SER A 99 -0.85 -7.88 -7.67
CA SER A 99 -0.89 -8.49 -6.33
C SER A 99 -0.99 -7.43 -5.23
N ARG A 100 -1.92 -7.68 -4.29
CA ARG A 100 -2.16 -6.83 -3.12
C ARG A 100 -2.35 -7.63 -1.85
N TRP A 101 -2.70 -8.92 -1.93
CA TRP A 101 -2.96 -9.76 -0.77
C TRP A 101 -2.62 -11.24 -1.08
N ASP A 102 -2.21 -11.97 -0.04
CA ASP A 102 -2.04 -13.42 -0.01
C ASP A 102 -3.19 -14.12 0.75
N TRP A 103 -3.84 -13.35 1.63
CA TRP A 103 -4.99 -13.78 2.44
C TRP A 103 -5.87 -12.58 2.79
N TRP A 104 -7.18 -12.81 2.92
CA TRP A 104 -8.12 -11.78 3.36
C TRP A 104 -9.30 -12.35 4.15
N GLU A 105 -9.91 -11.51 5.00
CA GLU A 105 -11.11 -11.80 5.76
C GLU A 105 -12.02 -10.56 5.85
N LEU A 106 -13.36 -10.78 5.78
CA LEU A 106 -14.31 -9.69 6.01
C LEU A 106 -14.27 -9.26 7.48
N GLY A 107 -14.05 -7.97 7.72
CA GLY A 107 -13.87 -7.40 9.05
C GLY A 107 -12.50 -7.72 9.66
N GLY A 108 -12.24 -8.97 10.00
CA GLY A 108 -11.00 -9.43 10.60
C GLY A 108 -10.60 -8.59 11.82
N ARG A 109 -9.37 -8.04 11.81
CA ARG A 109 -8.84 -7.16 12.88
C ARG A 109 -9.58 -5.82 12.98
N TRP A 110 -10.29 -5.43 11.94
CA TRP A 110 -11.08 -4.20 11.87
C TRP A 110 -12.58 -4.47 11.88
N SER A 111 -12.99 -5.59 12.48
CA SER A 111 -14.40 -5.92 12.68
C SER A 111 -15.16 -4.77 13.33
N ASN A 112 -16.38 -4.52 12.82
CA ASN A 112 -17.27 -3.47 13.28
C ASN A 112 -16.73 -2.03 13.06
N LYS A 113 -15.86 -1.80 12.08
CA LYS A 113 -15.32 -0.47 11.77
C LYS A 113 -16.37 0.48 11.19
N LEU A 114 -17.38 -0.03 10.47
CA LEU A 114 -18.47 0.80 9.94
C LEU A 114 -19.43 1.17 11.06
N LYS A 115 -19.57 2.46 11.36
CA LYS A 115 -20.66 2.99 12.19
C LYS A 115 -21.90 3.14 11.32
N LEU A 116 -23.06 2.68 11.81
CA LEU A 116 -24.33 2.78 11.09
C LEU A 116 -25.20 3.88 11.68
N LYS A 117 -26.04 4.50 10.86
CA LYS A 117 -26.98 5.56 11.26
C LYS A 117 -27.99 5.12 12.33
N ASN A 118 -28.21 3.83 12.51
CA ASN A 118 -29.06 3.28 13.57
C ASN A 118 -28.32 3.05 14.90
N GLY A 119 -27.02 3.40 14.96
CA GLY A 119 -26.17 3.24 16.14
C GLY A 119 -25.49 1.88 16.28
N GLU A 120 -25.74 0.94 15.34
CA GLU A 120 -25.02 -0.32 15.27
C GLU A 120 -23.69 -0.18 14.55
N SER A 121 -22.89 -1.25 14.56
CA SER A 121 -21.65 -1.35 13.79
C SER A 121 -21.70 -2.58 12.88
N ALA A 122 -20.93 -2.58 11.79
CA ALA A 122 -20.89 -3.66 10.82
C ALA A 122 -19.56 -3.72 10.09
N ASP A 123 -19.32 -4.85 9.41
CA ASP A 123 -18.20 -5.03 8.48
C ASP A 123 -18.65 -4.80 7.03
N ARG A 124 -19.96 -4.82 6.80
CA ARG A 124 -20.58 -4.66 5.48
C ARG A 124 -21.90 -3.91 5.60
N ALA A 125 -22.10 -2.90 4.78
CA ALA A 125 -23.37 -2.16 4.75
C ALA A 125 -23.58 -1.41 3.44
N PRO A 126 -24.83 -1.13 3.03
CA PRO A 126 -25.12 -0.13 2.00
C PRO A 126 -24.63 1.26 2.41
N LEU A 127 -24.04 2.02 1.50
CA LEU A 127 -23.50 3.37 1.77
C LEU A 127 -24.53 4.30 2.44
N LYS A 128 -25.81 4.20 2.07
CA LYS A 128 -26.90 4.99 2.67
C LYS A 128 -27.09 4.75 4.17
N ASN A 129 -26.68 3.59 4.68
CA ASN A 129 -26.83 3.20 6.09
C ASN A 129 -25.60 3.55 6.93
N VAL A 130 -24.45 3.83 6.29
CA VAL A 130 -23.21 4.18 7.00
C VAL A 130 -23.24 5.63 7.47
N ASP A 131 -22.84 5.84 8.70
CA ASP A 131 -22.58 7.16 9.28
C ASP A 131 -21.12 7.54 9.01
N PHE A 132 -20.91 8.49 8.13
CA PHE A 132 -19.61 9.06 7.78
C PHE A 132 -19.33 10.36 8.53
N SER A 133 -20.07 10.68 9.57
CA SER A 133 -19.77 11.84 10.43
C SER A 133 -18.43 11.66 11.14
N ASP A 134 -17.85 12.79 11.53
CA ASP A 134 -16.59 12.80 12.27
C ASP A 134 -16.74 12.00 13.59
N ASN A 135 -15.71 11.22 13.96
CA ASN A 135 -15.71 10.40 15.14
C ASN A 135 -15.17 11.18 16.34
N ASP A 136 -16.08 11.62 17.23
CA ASP A 136 -15.72 12.42 18.40
C ASP A 136 -14.73 11.70 19.34
N GLU A 137 -14.80 10.39 19.47
CA GLU A 137 -13.88 9.62 20.32
C GLU A 137 -12.44 9.73 19.77
N ILE A 138 -12.26 9.47 18.48
CA ILE A 138 -10.95 9.62 17.80
C ILE A 138 -10.49 11.08 17.84
N TYR A 139 -11.40 12.04 17.71
CA TYR A 139 -11.06 13.46 17.82
C TYR A 139 -10.38 13.78 19.14
N TYR A 140 -10.98 13.35 20.26
CA TYR A 140 -10.40 13.57 21.59
C TYR A 140 -9.16 12.73 21.87
N GLU A 141 -9.06 11.52 21.33
CA GLU A 141 -7.86 10.71 21.40
C GLU A 141 -6.65 11.41 20.73
N VAL A 142 -6.85 11.99 19.55
CA VAL A 142 -5.80 12.75 18.86
C VAL A 142 -5.40 13.98 19.63
N LEU A 143 -6.34 14.72 20.25
CA LEU A 143 -6.01 15.87 21.11
C LEU A 143 -5.18 15.45 22.33
N ASN A 144 -5.50 14.32 22.96
CA ASN A 144 -4.74 13.80 24.10
C ASN A 144 -3.34 13.34 23.66
N TRP A 145 -3.27 12.61 22.54
CA TRP A 145 -2.00 12.20 21.94
C TRP A 145 -1.10 13.41 21.65
N TRP A 146 -1.67 14.50 21.11
CA TRP A 146 -0.92 15.74 20.83
C TRP A 146 -0.29 16.33 22.10
N LYS A 147 -1.05 16.42 23.18
CA LYS A 147 -0.53 16.91 24.48
C LYS A 147 0.62 16.08 25.03
N GLU A 148 0.58 14.78 24.80
CA GLU A 148 1.57 13.85 25.34
C GLU A 148 2.82 13.72 24.45
N ASN A 149 2.71 13.99 23.15
CA ASN A 149 3.77 13.65 22.18
C ASN A 149 4.27 14.83 21.33
N VAL A 150 3.59 15.99 21.37
CA VAL A 150 3.94 17.15 20.55
C VAL A 150 4.08 18.43 21.39
N GLU A 151 3.13 18.70 22.29
CA GLU A 151 3.09 19.93 23.06
C GLU A 151 4.26 19.98 24.07
N GLY A 152 5.17 20.93 23.88
CA GLY A 152 6.35 21.09 24.76
C GLY A 152 7.50 20.14 24.49
N GLU A 153 7.38 19.28 23.47
CA GLU A 153 8.43 18.38 23.04
C GLU A 153 9.31 19.00 21.95
N ASP A 154 10.62 18.76 22.00
CA ASP A 154 11.62 19.26 21.06
C ASP A 154 12.21 18.16 20.15
N THR A 155 11.52 17.03 20.08
CA THR A 155 11.91 15.94 19.16
C THR A 155 11.66 16.33 17.70
N ALA A 156 12.45 15.80 16.77
CA ALA A 156 12.28 16.07 15.34
C ALA A 156 10.86 15.72 14.83
N SER A 157 10.24 14.68 15.39
CA SER A 157 8.86 14.30 15.08
C SER A 157 7.87 15.35 15.59
N ALA A 158 7.97 15.77 16.85
CA ALA A 158 7.08 16.77 17.46
C ALA A 158 7.17 18.11 16.71
N LEU A 159 8.36 18.57 16.38
CA LEU A 159 8.60 19.78 15.59
C LEU A 159 7.95 19.69 14.21
N SER A 160 8.14 18.56 13.51
CA SER A 160 7.53 18.34 12.19
C SER A 160 5.99 18.37 12.21
N TYR A 161 5.36 17.88 13.29
CA TYR A 161 3.90 17.97 13.46
C TYR A 161 3.46 19.41 13.76
N SER A 162 4.11 20.09 14.71
CA SER A 162 3.77 21.46 15.13
C SER A 162 4.02 22.51 14.04
N GLU A 163 4.94 22.26 13.11
CA GLU A 163 5.14 23.12 11.93
C GLU A 163 4.03 22.99 10.88
N LYS A 164 3.34 21.85 10.84
CA LYS A 164 2.36 21.54 9.79
C LYS A 164 0.91 21.68 10.23
N TYR A 165 0.62 21.47 11.51
CA TYR A 165 -0.73 21.37 12.05
C TYR A 165 -0.84 22.02 13.42
N THR A 166 -2.04 22.45 13.77
CA THR A 166 -2.48 22.58 15.17
C THR A 166 -3.07 21.26 15.66
N ALA A 167 -3.23 21.10 16.99
CA ALA A 167 -3.86 19.92 17.56
C ALA A 167 -5.26 19.67 17.00
N GLU A 168 -6.08 20.75 16.92
CA GLU A 168 -7.44 20.69 16.42
C GLU A 168 -7.51 20.37 14.92
N GLU A 169 -6.60 20.90 14.10
CA GLU A 169 -6.53 20.58 12.68
C GLU A 169 -6.21 19.11 12.45
N LEU A 170 -5.22 18.57 13.15
CA LEU A 170 -4.88 17.17 13.07
C LEU A 170 -6.04 16.28 13.54
N ALA A 171 -6.67 16.62 14.66
CA ALA A 171 -7.81 15.89 15.20
C ALA A 171 -9.00 15.86 14.21
N ARG A 172 -9.33 17.01 13.58
CA ARG A 172 -10.38 17.12 12.54
C ARG A 172 -10.08 16.32 11.26
N ILE A 173 -8.83 16.08 10.95
CA ILE A 173 -8.44 15.22 9.83
C ILE A 173 -8.63 13.76 10.24
N ARG A 174 -8.02 13.35 11.34
CA ARG A 174 -7.94 11.94 11.74
C ARG A 174 -9.23 11.34 12.28
N CYS A 175 -10.18 12.16 12.74
CA CYS A 175 -11.50 11.69 13.16
C CYS A 175 -12.42 11.26 12.00
N LYS A 176 -12.03 11.52 10.74
CA LYS A 176 -12.82 11.12 9.57
C LYS A 176 -12.69 9.65 9.30
N PHE A 177 -13.76 9.05 8.77
CA PHE A 177 -13.72 7.67 8.29
C PHE A 177 -12.72 7.53 7.14
N HIS A 178 -11.85 6.52 7.23
CA HIS A 178 -10.93 6.09 6.19
C HIS A 178 -10.49 4.64 6.40
N THR A 179 -9.93 4.05 5.36
CA THR A 179 -9.18 2.79 5.37
C THR A 179 -7.79 3.05 4.79
N TRP A 180 -6.89 2.10 4.94
CA TRP A 180 -5.54 2.18 4.37
C TRP A 180 -5.60 2.18 2.85
N ASP A 181 -6.38 1.25 2.28
CA ASP A 181 -6.60 1.12 0.85
C ASP A 181 -8.10 1.14 0.50
N VAL A 182 -8.40 1.32 -0.80
CA VAL A 182 -9.75 1.25 -1.36
C VAL A 182 -9.73 0.46 -2.67
N LEU A 183 -10.63 -0.52 -2.79
CA LEU A 183 -10.96 -1.17 -4.05
C LEU A 183 -12.34 -0.71 -4.50
N VAL A 184 -12.40 -0.07 -5.66
CA VAL A 184 -13.64 0.45 -6.22
C VAL A 184 -13.58 0.53 -7.74
N ASP A 185 -14.67 0.20 -8.41
CA ASP A 185 -14.78 0.14 -9.87
C ASP A 185 -13.66 -0.72 -10.52
N GLY A 186 -13.28 -1.83 -9.85
CA GLY A 186 -12.22 -2.74 -10.29
C GLY A 186 -10.80 -2.16 -10.17
N LYS A 187 -10.62 -1.05 -9.49
CA LYS A 187 -9.32 -0.39 -9.33
C LYS A 187 -8.92 -0.27 -7.87
N TRP A 188 -7.67 -0.65 -7.58
CA TRP A 188 -7.05 -0.52 -6.28
C TRP A 188 -6.40 0.86 -6.13
N TYR A 189 -6.60 1.49 -4.97
CA TYR A 189 -5.99 2.75 -4.57
C TYR A 189 -5.36 2.57 -3.20
N SER A 190 -4.12 3.00 -3.03
CA SER A 190 -3.40 2.93 -1.77
C SER A 190 -3.18 4.32 -1.17
N SER A 191 -3.15 4.39 0.16
CA SER A 191 -2.72 5.59 0.88
C SER A 191 -1.26 5.95 0.58
N ASP A 192 -0.43 4.97 0.21
CA ASP A 192 0.97 5.16 -0.15
C ASP A 192 1.15 5.94 -1.47
N ASP A 193 0.11 6.01 -2.31
CA ASP A 193 0.10 6.82 -3.53
C ASP A 193 -0.08 8.33 -3.25
N PHE A 194 -0.27 8.72 -1.99
CA PHE A 194 -0.51 10.10 -1.57
C PHE A 194 0.73 10.71 -0.90
N PRO A 195 0.90 12.04 -0.97
CA PRO A 195 2.02 12.73 -0.33
C PRO A 195 2.09 12.51 1.19
N SER A 196 0.94 12.28 1.84
CA SER A 196 0.84 11.94 3.26
C SER A 196 -0.47 11.22 3.58
N GLU A 197 -0.48 10.46 4.69
CA GLU A 197 -1.69 9.87 5.27
C GLU A 197 -2.80 10.92 5.50
N ASN A 198 -2.43 12.11 5.98
CA ASN A 198 -3.40 13.18 6.22
C ASN A 198 -4.04 13.69 4.93
N ASP A 199 -3.32 13.71 3.80
CA ASP A 199 -3.90 14.08 2.50
C ASP A 199 -4.85 13.00 1.99
N TRP A 200 -4.49 11.72 2.15
CA TRP A 200 -5.39 10.61 1.90
C TRP A 200 -6.70 10.73 2.68
N ILE A 201 -6.64 10.93 4.00
CA ILE A 201 -7.82 11.04 4.86
C ILE A 201 -8.71 12.22 4.46
N LYS A 202 -8.13 13.38 4.14
CA LYS A 202 -8.89 14.57 3.69
C LYS A 202 -9.69 14.30 2.43
N GLU A 203 -9.12 13.57 1.48
CA GLU A 203 -9.73 13.31 0.17
C GLU A 203 -10.64 12.08 0.16
N PHE A 204 -10.49 11.17 1.12
CA PHE A 204 -11.12 9.85 1.13
C PHE A 204 -12.62 9.89 0.81
N TYR A 205 -13.39 10.64 1.61
CA TYR A 205 -14.84 10.71 1.42
C TYR A 205 -15.24 11.33 0.07
N SER A 206 -14.59 12.43 -0.31
CA SER A 206 -14.91 13.12 -1.56
C SER A 206 -14.58 12.30 -2.80
N ARG A 207 -13.53 11.49 -2.72
CA ARG A 207 -13.01 10.70 -3.84
C ARG A 207 -13.73 9.38 -4.01
N PHE A 208 -14.01 8.68 -2.90
CA PHE A 208 -14.48 7.30 -2.96
C PHE A 208 -15.95 7.11 -2.56
N ILE A 209 -16.53 8.02 -1.80
CA ILE A 209 -17.89 7.86 -1.24
C ILE A 209 -18.88 8.84 -1.88
N LYS A 210 -18.51 10.12 -1.96
CA LYS A 210 -19.41 11.18 -2.42
C LYS A 210 -19.86 10.96 -3.85
N GLY A 211 -21.18 10.98 -4.07
CA GLY A 211 -21.78 10.89 -5.39
C GLY A 211 -22.00 9.45 -5.91
N ARG A 212 -21.63 8.42 -5.12
CA ARG A 212 -21.91 7.03 -5.45
C ARG A 212 -23.37 6.66 -5.25
N ASN A 213 -23.78 5.53 -5.84
CA ASN A 213 -25.10 4.98 -5.62
C ASN A 213 -25.29 4.66 -4.12
N PRO A 214 -26.31 5.20 -3.44
CA PRO A 214 -26.54 4.94 -2.02
C PRO A 214 -26.77 3.46 -1.66
N ASN A 215 -27.08 2.62 -2.65
CA ASN A 215 -27.24 1.18 -2.47
C ASN A 215 -25.94 0.38 -2.71
N ASP A 216 -24.86 1.01 -3.17
CA ASP A 216 -23.57 0.33 -3.23
C ASP A 216 -23.18 -0.14 -1.84
N ILE A 217 -22.53 -1.30 -1.79
CA ILE A 217 -22.14 -1.96 -0.55
C ILE A 217 -20.67 -1.64 -0.28
N ILE A 218 -20.39 -1.04 0.87
CA ILE A 218 -19.02 -0.95 1.39
C ILE A 218 -18.75 -2.16 2.30
N ASN A 219 -17.63 -2.82 2.06
CA ASN A 219 -17.12 -3.94 2.86
C ASN A 219 -15.78 -3.51 3.46
N ILE A 220 -15.56 -3.77 4.74
CA ILE A 220 -14.26 -3.63 5.39
C ILE A 220 -13.58 -4.98 5.34
N VAL A 221 -12.41 -5.03 4.74
CA VAL A 221 -11.64 -6.26 4.54
C VAL A 221 -10.30 -6.12 5.24
N ASP A 222 -9.92 -7.13 6.00
CA ASP A 222 -8.58 -7.32 6.55
C ASP A 222 -7.78 -8.07 5.49
N CYS A 223 -6.79 -7.41 4.87
CA CYS A 223 -5.88 -8.03 3.94
C CYS A 223 -4.52 -8.24 4.59
N HIS A 224 -3.85 -9.34 4.21
CA HIS A 224 -2.48 -9.66 4.54
C HIS A 224 -1.63 -9.73 3.27
N ILE A 225 -0.36 -9.31 3.38
CA ILE A 225 0.69 -9.48 2.38
C ILE A 225 2.05 -9.62 3.08
#